data_9db0dc0a7e7ebbf87664df821678fb29
#
_entry.id   9db0dc0a7e7ebbf87664df821678fb29
#
_cell.length_a   1.000
_cell.length_b   1.000
_cell.length_c   1.000
_cell.angle_alpha   90.00
_cell.angle_beta   90.00
_cell.angle_gamma   90.00
#
_symmetry.space_group_name_H-M   'P 1'
#
loop_
_entity.id
_entity.type
_entity.pdbx_description
1 polymer ?
#
loop_
_entity_poly.entity_id
_entity_poly.type
_entity_poly.pdbx_seq_one_letter_code
_entity_poly.pdbx_strand_id
1 'polypeptide(L)'
;GGNITVQIGDEGILLVDTQYAPLSDKILAAIRAISPKPIYYIVDTHHHGDHTGGNANLRAAGTTVSGGNMAGAIRDSGIGAAIIAHENVLLRLSSDKTPQALPSGGWPTSTFFGSKKELFFNGEGIEIIHLPAAHTDGDSIVFFRRSDVISAGDVFVTTSYPFIDTASGGSYQGYVAALEKLDDIIIPVYGQDGGTLVIPGHGRISNLGDVLNYRE
;
A
#
# COMPACT_ATOMS: atom_id res chain seq x y z
N GLY A 1 13.91 2.76 -6.03
CA GLY A 1 12.99 2.41 -4.96
C GLY A 1 11.55 2.41 -5.44
N GLY A 2 10.63 1.87 -4.64
CA GLY A 2 9.22 1.78 -4.96
C GLY A 2 8.49 3.13 -4.94
N ASN A 3 7.31 3.17 -5.49
CA ASN A 3 6.41 4.33 -5.40
C ASN A 3 5.73 4.37 -4.03
N ILE A 4 5.30 5.56 -3.62
CA ILE A 4 4.40 5.77 -2.50
C ILE A 4 3.15 6.46 -3.03
N THR A 5 1.99 5.87 -2.82
CA THR A 5 0.72 6.55 -3.11
C THR A 5 0.31 7.37 -1.90
N VAL A 6 -0.09 8.62 -2.12
CA VAL A 6 -0.50 9.56 -1.07
C VAL A 6 -1.92 10.04 -1.36
N GLN A 7 -2.90 9.55 -0.59
CA GLN A 7 -4.25 10.10 -0.62
C GLN A 7 -4.36 11.24 0.40
N ILE A 8 -4.83 12.39 -0.05
CA ILE A 8 -5.03 13.58 0.77
C ILE A 8 -6.48 14.05 0.64
N GLY A 9 -7.14 14.26 1.76
CA GLY A 9 -8.50 14.78 1.80
C GLY A 9 -8.78 15.54 3.10
N ASP A 10 -10.05 15.81 3.39
CA ASP A 10 -10.42 16.65 4.54
C ASP A 10 -10.11 16.02 5.88
N GLU A 11 -10.16 14.70 5.99
CA GLU A 11 -9.90 13.99 7.23
C GLU A 11 -8.41 13.85 7.53
N GLY A 12 -7.54 13.74 6.50
CA GLY A 12 -6.10 13.56 6.70
C GLY A 12 -5.41 12.89 5.53
N ILE A 13 -4.36 12.13 5.82
CA ILE A 13 -3.49 11.46 4.85
C ILE A 13 -3.52 9.95 5.07
N LEU A 14 -3.65 9.20 3.98
CA LEU A 14 -3.37 7.78 3.89
C LEU A 14 -2.21 7.57 2.93
N LEU A 15 -1.25 6.74 3.32
CA LEU A 15 -0.12 6.32 2.49
C LEU A 15 -0.30 4.87 2.05
N VAL A 16 0.14 4.54 0.84
CA VAL A 16 0.38 3.15 0.44
C VAL A 16 1.87 3.00 0.25
N ASP A 17 2.47 2.11 1.04
CA ASP A 17 3.89 1.85 1.20
C ASP A 17 4.69 3.03 1.81
N THR A 18 5.94 2.77 2.20
CA THR A 18 6.76 3.70 2.99
C THR A 18 8.21 3.78 2.55
N GLN A 19 8.62 3.03 1.52
CA GLN A 19 10.00 2.99 1.07
C GLN A 19 11.00 2.52 2.14
N TYR A 20 12.27 2.72 1.89
CA TYR A 20 13.34 2.43 2.84
C TYR A 20 13.43 3.44 3.98
N ALA A 21 13.76 2.97 5.19
CA ALA A 21 13.92 3.81 6.38
C ALA A 21 14.80 5.06 6.20
N PRO A 22 15.96 5.01 5.50
CA PRO A 22 16.80 6.20 5.32
C PRO A 22 16.17 7.31 4.47
N LEU A 23 15.05 7.03 3.78
CA LEU A 23 14.34 8.02 2.96
C LEU A 23 13.20 8.71 3.71
N SER A 24 12.86 8.26 4.92
CA SER A 24 11.68 8.72 5.67
C SER A 24 11.61 10.24 5.84
N ASP A 25 12.72 10.90 6.17
CA ASP A 25 12.74 12.36 6.36
C ASP A 25 12.44 13.10 5.04
N LYS A 26 12.99 12.62 3.91
CA LYS A 26 12.72 13.20 2.59
C LYS A 26 11.26 12.98 2.17
N ILE A 27 10.72 11.79 2.46
CA ILE A 27 9.32 11.46 2.19
C ILE A 27 8.40 12.35 3.01
N LEU A 28 8.66 12.50 4.31
CA LEU A 28 7.89 13.39 5.18
C LEU A 28 7.95 14.84 4.72
N ALA A 29 9.14 15.33 4.33
CA ALA A 29 9.29 16.68 3.80
C ALA A 29 8.47 16.88 2.52
N ALA A 30 8.47 15.90 1.60
CA ALA A 30 7.66 15.95 0.38
C ALA A 30 6.16 15.95 0.69
N ILE A 31 5.69 15.07 1.61
CA ILE A 31 4.29 15.03 2.04
C ILE A 31 3.88 16.36 2.67
N ARG A 32 4.71 16.92 3.56
CA ARG A 32 4.42 18.21 4.24
C ARG A 32 4.42 19.40 3.29
N ALA A 33 5.16 19.34 2.18
CA ALA A 33 5.10 20.37 1.13
C ALA A 33 3.74 20.36 0.39
N ILE A 34 3.03 19.22 0.36
CA ILE A 34 1.72 19.08 -0.28
C ILE A 34 0.60 19.33 0.74
N SER A 35 0.73 18.81 1.97
CA SER A 35 -0.32 18.90 3.00
C SER A 35 0.24 18.88 4.42
N PRO A 36 -0.21 19.78 5.30
CA PRO A 36 0.14 19.77 6.72
C PRO A 36 -0.70 18.79 7.54
N LYS A 37 -1.69 18.11 6.91
CA LYS A 37 -2.64 17.22 7.61
C LYS A 37 -1.94 16.01 8.22
N PRO A 38 -2.50 15.41 9.28
CA PRO A 38 -1.92 14.23 9.91
C PRO A 38 -2.01 12.99 9.02
N ILE A 39 -1.01 12.12 9.11
CA ILE A 39 -1.04 10.77 8.54
C ILE A 39 -1.80 9.88 9.51
N TYR A 40 -2.90 9.28 9.08
CA TYR A 40 -3.72 8.39 9.88
C TYR A 40 -3.53 6.91 9.53
N TYR A 41 -3.29 6.64 8.26
CA TYR A 41 -3.18 5.27 7.75
C TYR A 41 -1.95 5.10 6.88
N ILE A 42 -1.35 3.93 7.00
CA ILE A 42 -0.36 3.36 6.10
C ILE A 42 -0.92 2.01 5.66
N VAL A 43 -0.91 1.71 4.38
CA VAL A 43 -1.27 0.39 3.85
C VAL A 43 -0.01 -0.20 3.24
N ASP A 44 0.44 -1.35 3.73
CA ASP A 44 1.55 -2.08 3.12
C ASP A 44 1.00 -2.99 2.02
N THR A 45 1.52 -2.85 0.80
CA THR A 45 1.16 -3.73 -0.31
C THR A 45 1.71 -5.13 -0.11
N HIS A 46 2.96 -5.24 0.34
CA HIS A 46 3.64 -6.49 0.66
C HIS A 46 4.82 -6.23 1.62
N HIS A 47 5.59 -7.26 1.98
CA HIS A 47 6.58 -7.18 3.08
C HIS A 47 7.97 -6.71 2.68
N HIS A 48 8.32 -6.51 1.41
CA HIS A 48 9.68 -6.14 1.01
C HIS A 48 10.13 -4.79 1.59
N GLY A 49 11.43 -4.67 1.85
CA GLY A 49 11.99 -3.55 2.60
C GLY A 49 11.93 -2.20 1.89
N ASP A 50 11.81 -2.17 0.57
CA ASP A 50 11.59 -0.96 -0.22
C ASP A 50 10.12 -0.53 -0.30
N HIS A 51 9.24 -1.24 0.39
CA HIS A 51 7.83 -0.90 0.60
C HIS A 51 7.52 -0.65 2.07
N THR A 52 8.14 -1.38 3.00
CA THR A 52 7.83 -1.34 4.43
C THR A 52 8.92 -0.76 5.32
N GLY A 53 10.13 -0.56 4.79
CA GLY A 53 11.28 -0.12 5.59
C GLY A 53 11.07 1.19 6.34
N GLY A 54 10.28 2.12 5.81
CA GLY A 54 9.93 3.39 6.44
C GLY A 54 8.79 3.33 7.45
N ASN A 55 8.13 2.18 7.63
CA ASN A 55 6.94 2.01 8.46
C ASN A 55 7.07 2.65 9.85
N ALA A 56 8.10 2.29 10.59
CA ALA A 56 8.29 2.79 11.96
C ALA A 56 8.38 4.33 12.01
N ASN A 57 9.12 4.93 11.09
CA ASN A 57 9.36 6.37 11.04
C ASN A 57 8.10 7.14 10.60
N LEU A 58 7.45 6.69 9.53
CA LEU A 58 6.26 7.35 9.01
C LEU A 58 5.05 7.15 9.95
N ARG A 59 4.95 5.97 10.59
CA ARG A 59 3.98 5.73 11.64
C ARG A 59 4.16 6.69 12.81
N ALA A 60 5.39 6.86 13.30
CA ALA A 60 5.68 7.75 14.43
C ALA A 60 5.40 9.23 14.09
N ALA A 61 5.54 9.63 12.84
CA ALA A 61 5.21 10.98 12.36
C ALA A 61 3.71 11.22 12.15
N GLY A 62 2.91 10.15 12.20
CA GLY A 62 1.45 10.17 12.08
C GLY A 62 0.75 10.19 13.43
N THR A 63 -0.56 9.93 13.40
CA THR A 63 -1.41 9.87 14.60
C THR A 63 -2.53 8.85 14.41
N THR A 64 -3.08 8.36 15.50
CA THR A 64 -4.20 7.42 15.47
C THR A 64 -5.52 8.17 15.29
N VAL A 65 -6.42 7.63 14.46
CA VAL A 65 -7.82 8.07 14.43
C VAL A 65 -8.45 7.69 15.77
N SER A 66 -8.85 8.67 16.53
CA SER A 66 -9.50 8.46 17.82
C SER A 66 -10.83 9.22 17.86
N GLY A 67 -11.88 8.55 18.29
CA GLY A 67 -13.21 9.12 18.46
C GLY A 67 -13.65 9.12 19.93
N GLY A 68 -14.63 9.93 20.25
CA GLY A 68 -15.24 9.99 21.57
C GLY A 68 -14.34 10.59 22.65
N ASN A 69 -14.66 10.31 23.92
CA ASN A 69 -14.02 10.91 25.09
C ASN A 69 -12.54 10.53 25.29
N MET A 70 -12.05 9.53 24.58
CA MET A 70 -10.66 9.06 24.65
C MET A 70 -9.74 9.72 23.60
N ALA A 71 -10.29 10.56 22.72
CA ALA A 71 -9.56 11.10 21.59
C ALA A 71 -8.26 11.84 21.98
N GLY A 72 -8.32 12.71 22.99
CA GLY A 72 -7.17 13.44 23.50
C GLY A 72 -6.12 12.52 24.11
N ALA A 73 -6.55 11.63 25.02
CA ALA A 73 -5.64 10.70 25.71
C ALA A 73 -4.91 9.76 24.75
N ILE A 74 -5.57 9.26 23.70
CA ILE A 74 -4.94 8.39 22.69
C ILE A 74 -3.94 9.18 21.83
N ARG A 75 -4.30 10.40 21.42
CA ARG A 75 -3.39 11.28 20.66
C ARG A 75 -2.13 11.59 21.46
N ASP A 76 -2.28 11.89 22.74
CA ASP A 76 -1.19 12.25 23.64
C ASP A 76 -0.33 11.03 24.05
N SER A 77 -0.84 9.80 23.85
CA SER A 77 -0.10 8.57 24.16
C SER A 77 1.04 8.25 23.16
N GLY A 78 1.22 9.05 22.11
CA GLY A 78 2.25 8.83 21.11
C GLY A 78 1.99 7.63 20.19
N ILE A 79 0.77 7.11 20.16
CA ILE A 79 0.36 6.08 19.21
C ILE A 79 0.27 6.71 17.82
N GLY A 80 1.13 6.28 16.90
CA GLY A 80 1.23 6.80 15.54
C GLY A 80 0.12 6.32 14.59
N ALA A 81 0.31 6.52 13.30
CA ALA A 81 -0.62 6.06 12.26
C ALA A 81 -0.88 4.54 12.36
N ALA A 82 -2.08 4.10 11.99
CA ALA A 82 -2.37 2.68 11.86
C ALA A 82 -1.71 2.11 10.60
N ILE A 83 -1.02 0.98 10.73
CA ILE A 83 -0.47 0.24 9.58
C ILE A 83 -1.41 -0.93 9.29
N ILE A 84 -1.95 -0.96 8.08
CA ILE A 84 -2.91 -1.95 7.60
C ILE A 84 -2.20 -2.85 6.58
N ALA A 85 -2.32 -4.18 6.74
CA ALA A 85 -1.79 -5.15 5.79
C ALA A 85 -2.50 -6.49 5.88
N HIS A 86 -2.31 -7.37 4.90
CA HIS A 86 -2.68 -8.77 5.03
C HIS A 86 -1.86 -9.45 6.14
N GLU A 87 -2.42 -10.45 6.84
CA GLU A 87 -1.72 -11.13 7.94
C GLU A 87 -0.37 -11.73 7.52
N ASN A 88 -0.23 -12.21 6.29
CA ASN A 88 1.01 -12.76 5.78
C ASN A 88 2.16 -11.71 5.78
N VAL A 89 1.85 -10.44 5.55
CA VAL A 89 2.84 -9.36 5.70
C VAL A 89 3.34 -9.27 7.14
N LEU A 90 2.43 -9.28 8.13
CA LEU A 90 2.82 -9.28 9.53
C LEU A 90 3.66 -10.51 9.89
N LEU A 91 3.25 -11.70 9.46
CA LEU A 91 3.99 -12.94 9.72
C LEU A 91 5.43 -12.87 9.21
N ARG A 92 5.64 -12.26 8.02
CA ARG A 92 6.97 -12.09 7.45
C ARG A 92 7.78 -11.01 8.14
N LEU A 93 7.20 -9.84 8.41
CA LEU A 93 7.89 -8.73 9.08
C LEU A 93 8.26 -9.03 10.54
N SER A 94 7.50 -9.89 11.21
CA SER A 94 7.73 -10.28 12.61
C SER A 94 8.59 -11.55 12.78
N SER A 95 8.99 -12.19 11.68
CA SER A 95 9.76 -13.43 11.72
C SER A 95 11.26 -13.14 11.71
N ASP A 96 11.97 -13.58 12.74
CA ASP A 96 13.44 -13.51 12.81
C ASP A 96 14.17 -14.31 11.71
N LYS A 97 13.41 -15.10 10.95
CA LYS A 97 13.95 -15.96 9.88
C LYS A 97 13.92 -15.29 8.50
N THR A 98 13.33 -14.12 8.37
CA THR A 98 13.22 -13.40 7.09
C THR A 98 14.21 -12.24 7.05
N PRO A 99 14.89 -12.01 5.92
CA PRO A 99 15.80 -10.86 5.76
C PRO A 99 15.11 -9.50 5.92
N GLN A 100 13.79 -9.46 5.74
CA GLN A 100 12.96 -8.25 5.81
C GLN A 100 12.33 -8.01 7.18
N ALA A 101 12.68 -8.81 8.20
CA ALA A 101 12.17 -8.61 9.56
C ALA A 101 12.39 -7.16 10.04
N LEU A 102 11.37 -6.57 10.60
CA LEU A 102 11.41 -5.21 11.15
C LEU A 102 11.26 -5.23 12.67
N PRO A 103 11.79 -4.22 13.37
CA PRO A 103 11.40 -3.96 14.74
C PRO A 103 9.88 -3.78 14.88
N SER A 104 9.31 -4.14 16.02
CA SER A 104 7.85 -4.14 16.26
C SER A 104 7.17 -2.78 16.01
N GLY A 105 7.91 -1.68 16.10
CA GLY A 105 7.40 -0.36 15.73
C GLY A 105 6.98 -0.22 14.25
N GLY A 106 7.51 -1.05 13.37
CA GLY A 106 7.20 -1.09 11.93
C GLY A 106 6.19 -2.17 11.53
N TRP A 107 5.66 -2.94 12.48
CA TRP A 107 4.70 -4.00 12.16
C TRP A 107 3.30 -3.47 11.88
N PRO A 108 2.53 -4.14 11.01
CA PRO A 108 1.11 -3.88 10.86
C PRO A 108 0.37 -3.90 12.19
N THR A 109 -0.46 -2.89 12.43
CA THR A 109 -1.26 -2.73 13.65
C THR A 109 -2.72 -3.11 13.46
N SER A 110 -3.14 -3.29 12.20
CA SER A 110 -4.47 -3.71 11.80
C SER A 110 -4.39 -4.67 10.62
N THR A 111 -4.38 -5.96 10.91
CA THR A 111 -4.33 -7.00 9.87
C THR A 111 -5.72 -7.46 9.42
N PHE A 112 -5.77 -8.02 8.23
CA PHE A 112 -6.93 -8.77 7.71
C PHE A 112 -6.45 -10.10 7.10
N PHE A 113 -7.34 -11.09 7.05
CA PHE A 113 -7.05 -12.47 6.63
C PHE A 113 -8.08 -13.02 5.63
N GLY A 114 -8.90 -12.16 5.07
CA GLY A 114 -9.80 -12.50 3.97
C GLY A 114 -9.25 -11.98 2.66
N SER A 115 -10.01 -12.16 1.61
CA SER A 115 -9.66 -11.68 0.28
C SER A 115 -9.67 -10.14 0.15
N LYS A 116 -10.33 -9.43 1.08
CA LYS A 116 -10.50 -7.98 1.01
C LYS A 116 -10.72 -7.35 2.38
N LYS A 117 -10.20 -6.12 2.55
CA LYS A 117 -10.58 -5.20 3.62
C LYS A 117 -11.10 -3.91 3.01
N GLU A 118 -12.13 -3.35 3.59
CA GLU A 118 -12.70 -2.06 3.17
C GLU A 118 -12.46 -1.00 4.23
N LEU A 119 -12.25 0.22 3.76
CA LEU A 119 -12.06 1.42 4.55
C LEU A 119 -12.83 2.56 3.89
N PHE A 120 -13.45 3.43 4.67
CA PHE A 120 -14.00 4.70 4.19
C PHE A 120 -13.18 5.84 4.78
N PHE A 121 -12.55 6.65 3.93
CA PHE A 121 -11.68 7.73 4.35
C PHE A 121 -11.61 8.83 3.29
N ASN A 122 -11.56 10.08 3.71
CA ASN A 122 -11.55 11.25 2.82
C ASN A 122 -12.74 11.28 1.85
N GLY A 123 -13.91 10.79 2.28
CA GLY A 123 -15.14 10.81 1.49
C GLY A 123 -15.18 9.78 0.37
N GLU A 124 -14.33 8.74 0.41
CA GLU A 124 -14.38 7.65 -0.57
C GLU A 124 -14.20 6.26 0.06
N GLY A 125 -14.75 5.25 -0.61
CA GLY A 125 -14.47 3.85 -0.31
C GLY A 125 -13.11 3.45 -0.84
N ILE A 126 -12.32 2.78 -0.01
CA ILE A 126 -11.01 2.25 -0.35
C ILE A 126 -11.05 0.75 -0.16
N GLU A 127 -10.71 -0.01 -1.19
CA GLU A 127 -10.67 -1.47 -1.15
C GLU A 127 -9.21 -1.92 -1.14
N ILE A 128 -8.83 -2.68 -0.13
CA ILE A 128 -7.53 -3.35 -0.02
C ILE A 128 -7.78 -4.82 -0.37
N ILE A 129 -7.34 -5.23 -1.55
CA ILE A 129 -7.65 -6.53 -2.14
C ILE A 129 -6.41 -7.42 -2.08
N HIS A 130 -6.50 -8.54 -1.37
CA HIS A 130 -5.41 -9.51 -1.29
C HIS A 130 -5.30 -10.32 -2.58
N LEU A 131 -4.08 -10.51 -3.05
CA LEU A 131 -3.70 -11.27 -4.23
C LEU A 131 -2.82 -12.45 -3.80
N PRO A 132 -3.41 -13.62 -3.53
CA PRO A 132 -2.67 -14.73 -2.94
C PRO A 132 -1.61 -15.29 -3.89
N ALA A 133 -0.41 -15.52 -3.35
CA ALA A 133 0.71 -16.17 -4.02
C ALA A 133 1.10 -15.51 -5.37
N ALA A 134 1.04 -14.18 -5.49
CA ALA A 134 1.42 -13.44 -6.69
C ALA A 134 2.94 -13.15 -6.72
N HIS A 135 3.37 -11.91 -6.47
CA HIS A 135 4.77 -11.54 -6.26
C HIS A 135 5.30 -12.14 -4.94
N THR A 136 4.47 -12.08 -3.90
CA THR A 136 4.63 -12.76 -2.60
C THR A 136 3.29 -13.42 -2.21
N ASP A 137 3.22 -14.01 -1.00
CA ASP A 137 1.94 -14.51 -0.46
C ASP A 137 1.13 -13.45 0.30
N GLY A 138 1.70 -12.25 0.49
CA GLY A 138 1.07 -11.17 1.24
C GLY A 138 0.55 -10.01 0.38
N ASP A 139 0.68 -10.11 -0.94
CA ASP A 139 0.39 -8.99 -1.83
C ASP A 139 -1.03 -8.47 -1.70
N SER A 140 -1.14 -7.16 -1.75
CA SER A 140 -2.43 -6.46 -1.80
C SER A 140 -2.35 -5.27 -2.75
N ILE A 141 -3.42 -5.05 -3.50
CA ILE A 141 -3.63 -3.80 -4.24
C ILE A 141 -4.60 -2.91 -3.47
N VAL A 142 -4.48 -1.59 -3.65
CA VAL A 142 -5.32 -0.61 -2.98
C VAL A 142 -6.07 0.21 -4.02
N PHE A 143 -7.40 0.07 -4.04
CA PHE A 143 -8.28 0.74 -4.99
C PHE A 143 -9.03 1.90 -4.32
N PHE A 144 -8.76 3.11 -4.76
CA PHE A 144 -9.44 4.35 -4.37
C PHE A 144 -10.60 4.59 -5.32
N ARG A 145 -11.81 4.20 -4.90
CA ARG A 145 -12.96 4.05 -5.79
C ARG A 145 -13.48 5.34 -6.42
N ARG A 146 -13.44 6.46 -5.69
CA ARG A 146 -13.90 7.76 -6.22
C ARG A 146 -12.81 8.46 -7.02
N SER A 147 -11.58 8.37 -6.55
CA SER A 147 -10.41 8.93 -7.23
C SER A 147 -10.03 8.14 -8.48
N ASP A 148 -10.57 6.93 -8.63
CA ASP A 148 -10.31 5.98 -9.71
C ASP A 148 -8.80 5.71 -9.90
N VAL A 149 -8.14 5.39 -8.79
CA VAL A 149 -6.70 5.11 -8.71
C VAL A 149 -6.47 3.76 -8.05
N ILE A 150 -5.58 2.95 -8.61
CA ILE A 150 -5.11 1.70 -8.03
C ILE A 150 -3.62 1.81 -7.72
N SER A 151 -3.23 1.52 -6.47
CA SER A 151 -1.84 1.27 -6.11
C SER A 151 -1.59 -0.24 -6.16
N ALA A 152 -0.75 -0.69 -7.09
CA ALA A 152 -0.66 -2.11 -7.45
C ALA A 152 0.47 -2.86 -6.70
N GLY A 153 1.37 -2.16 -6.01
CA GLY A 153 2.57 -2.80 -5.48
C GLY A 153 3.36 -3.50 -6.58
N ASP A 154 4.14 -4.52 -6.23
CA ASP A 154 5.03 -5.21 -7.16
C ASP A 154 4.36 -6.32 -7.99
N VAL A 155 3.05 -6.43 -7.91
CA VAL A 155 2.25 -7.20 -8.88
C VAL A 155 2.30 -6.54 -10.27
N PHE A 156 2.52 -5.23 -10.30
CA PHE A 156 2.71 -4.51 -11.55
C PHE A 156 3.88 -3.52 -11.41
N VAL A 157 4.87 -3.64 -12.31
CA VAL A 157 6.05 -2.77 -12.38
C VAL A 157 6.32 -2.39 -13.83
N THR A 158 6.89 -1.19 -14.08
CA THR A 158 7.17 -0.73 -15.44
C THR A 158 8.67 -0.60 -15.73
N THR A 159 9.51 -1.03 -14.81
CA THR A 159 10.99 -0.88 -14.89
C THR A 159 11.71 -2.18 -15.21
N SER A 160 11.03 -3.32 -15.10
CA SER A 160 11.63 -4.65 -15.30
C SER A 160 10.57 -5.67 -15.67
N TYR A 161 11.00 -6.87 -16.00
CA TYR A 161 10.14 -8.05 -16.06
C TYR A 161 9.61 -8.40 -14.67
N PRO A 162 8.48 -9.17 -14.57
CA PRO A 162 7.96 -9.66 -13.31
C PRO A 162 9.03 -10.34 -12.45
N PHE A 163 9.08 -9.98 -11.19
CA PHE A 163 9.84 -10.70 -10.19
C PHE A 163 8.87 -11.48 -9.29
N ILE A 164 9.07 -12.78 -9.18
CA ILE A 164 8.23 -13.67 -8.36
C ILE A 164 9.11 -14.20 -7.22
N ASP A 165 8.84 -13.74 -6.00
CA ASP A 165 9.56 -14.20 -4.82
C ASP A 165 8.96 -15.53 -4.33
N THR A 166 9.43 -16.62 -4.92
CA THR A 166 8.98 -17.98 -4.55
C THR A 166 9.37 -18.36 -3.12
N ALA A 167 10.44 -17.78 -2.57
CA ALA A 167 10.83 -17.99 -1.19
C ALA A 167 9.83 -17.35 -0.22
N SER A 168 9.14 -16.32 -0.67
CA SER A 168 8.07 -15.64 0.05
C SER A 168 6.67 -16.06 -0.42
N GLY A 169 6.55 -17.25 -1.01
CA GLY A 169 5.25 -17.85 -1.39
C GLY A 169 4.63 -17.31 -2.67
N GLY A 170 5.35 -16.49 -3.44
CA GLY A 170 4.95 -16.08 -4.79
C GLY A 170 4.95 -17.26 -5.77
N SER A 171 4.12 -17.18 -6.80
CA SER A 171 4.04 -18.19 -7.87
C SER A 171 3.67 -17.58 -9.21
N TYR A 172 4.08 -18.23 -10.29
CA TYR A 172 3.70 -17.80 -11.64
C TYR A 172 2.17 -17.77 -11.83
N GLN A 173 1.48 -18.83 -11.38
CA GLN A 173 0.03 -18.93 -11.51
C GLN A 173 -0.69 -17.85 -10.71
N GLY A 174 -0.24 -17.60 -9.48
CA GLY A 174 -0.78 -16.52 -8.65
C GLY A 174 -0.50 -15.13 -9.23
N TYR A 175 0.67 -14.94 -9.83
CA TYR A 175 1.03 -13.68 -10.48
C TYR A 175 0.13 -13.38 -11.69
N VAL A 176 -0.12 -14.38 -12.56
CA VAL A 176 -1.05 -14.25 -13.69
C VAL A 176 -2.48 -13.96 -13.19
N ALA A 177 -2.96 -14.72 -12.20
CA ALA A 177 -4.28 -14.48 -11.62
C ALA A 177 -4.42 -13.07 -10.98
N ALA A 178 -3.34 -12.55 -10.41
CA ALA A 178 -3.30 -11.21 -9.86
C ALA A 178 -3.40 -10.11 -10.95
N LEU A 179 -2.72 -10.29 -12.09
CA LEU A 179 -2.86 -9.40 -13.24
C LEU A 179 -4.25 -9.47 -13.86
N GLU A 180 -4.84 -10.67 -13.98
CA GLU A 180 -6.24 -10.83 -14.40
C GLU A 180 -7.20 -10.10 -13.46
N LYS A 181 -6.97 -10.21 -12.14
CA LYS A 181 -7.77 -9.47 -11.15
C LYS A 181 -7.62 -7.97 -11.27
N LEU A 182 -6.41 -7.48 -11.58
CA LEU A 182 -6.15 -6.07 -11.83
C LEU A 182 -6.89 -5.58 -13.08
N ASP A 183 -6.83 -6.34 -14.19
CA ASP A 183 -7.56 -6.05 -15.43
C ASP A 183 -9.07 -5.95 -15.21
N ASP A 184 -9.65 -6.82 -14.39
CA ASP A 184 -11.10 -6.89 -14.12
C ASP A 184 -11.63 -5.63 -13.43
N ILE A 185 -10.79 -4.92 -12.67
CA ILE A 185 -11.22 -3.75 -11.88
C ILE A 185 -10.85 -2.42 -12.52
N ILE A 186 -9.95 -2.40 -13.50
CA ILE A 186 -9.54 -1.20 -14.22
C ILE A 186 -10.65 -0.77 -15.19
N ILE A 187 -11.06 0.48 -15.10
CA ILE A 187 -11.97 1.09 -16.07
C ILE A 187 -11.13 1.61 -17.23
N PRO A 188 -11.37 1.15 -18.48
CA PRO A 188 -10.63 1.64 -19.62
C PRO A 188 -11.00 3.10 -19.95
N VAL A 189 -10.11 3.77 -20.67
CA VAL A 189 -10.36 5.14 -21.17
C VAL A 189 -11.48 5.13 -22.20
N TYR A 190 -12.55 5.92 -21.96
CA TYR A 190 -13.64 6.12 -22.89
C TYR A 190 -13.73 7.60 -23.28
N GLY A 191 -13.35 7.92 -24.50
CA GLY A 191 -13.46 9.28 -25.02
C GLY A 191 -12.56 10.27 -24.26
N GLN A 192 -13.18 11.22 -23.55
CA GLN A 192 -12.48 12.21 -22.73
C GLN A 192 -12.31 11.79 -21.26
N ASP A 193 -12.92 10.70 -20.84
CA ASP A 193 -12.79 10.17 -19.49
C ASP A 193 -11.44 9.45 -19.36
N GLY A 194 -10.67 9.82 -18.35
CA GLY A 194 -9.27 9.38 -18.22
C GLY A 194 -9.06 7.89 -17.91
N GLY A 195 -10.11 7.18 -17.49
CA GLY A 195 -10.01 5.79 -17.02
C GLY A 195 -9.20 5.66 -15.71
N THR A 196 -9.13 4.45 -15.19
CA THR A 196 -8.41 4.17 -13.94
C THR A 196 -6.91 4.39 -14.12
N LEU A 197 -6.30 5.15 -13.20
CA LEU A 197 -4.85 5.28 -13.11
C LEU A 197 -4.28 4.16 -12.25
N VAL A 198 -3.22 3.52 -12.74
CA VAL A 198 -2.51 2.46 -12.02
C VAL A 198 -1.13 2.95 -11.62
N ILE A 199 -0.88 2.97 -10.32
CA ILE A 199 0.42 3.29 -9.73
C ILE A 199 1.15 1.96 -9.51
N PRO A 200 2.20 1.64 -10.29
CA PRO A 200 2.97 0.41 -10.11
C PRO A 200 3.79 0.48 -8.82
N GLY A 201 4.27 -0.66 -8.34
CA GLY A 201 5.27 -0.68 -7.26
C GLY A 201 6.53 0.08 -7.65
N HIS A 202 6.98 -0.07 -8.91
CA HIS A 202 8.14 0.64 -9.46
C HIS A 202 7.83 1.19 -10.85
N GLY A 203 8.23 2.45 -11.08
CA GLY A 203 8.18 3.06 -12.39
C GLY A 203 7.11 4.13 -12.56
N ARG A 204 6.56 4.27 -13.77
CA ARG A 204 5.66 5.36 -14.12
C ARG A 204 4.19 5.01 -13.88
N ILE A 205 3.37 6.03 -13.62
CA ILE A 205 1.92 5.90 -13.61
C ILE A 205 1.45 5.37 -14.97
N SER A 206 0.49 4.47 -14.94
CA SER A 206 0.05 3.62 -16.03
C SER A 206 -1.47 3.55 -16.13
N ASN A 207 -1.97 2.86 -17.14
CA ASN A 207 -3.39 2.62 -17.40
C ASN A 207 -3.61 1.16 -17.83
N LEU A 208 -4.85 0.80 -18.20
CA LEU A 208 -5.19 -0.56 -18.65
C LEU A 208 -4.29 -1.06 -19.79
N GLY A 209 -4.00 -0.23 -20.79
CA GLY A 209 -3.15 -0.64 -21.92
C GLY A 209 -1.74 -1.05 -21.50
N ASP A 210 -1.17 -0.35 -20.52
CA ASP A 210 0.14 -0.70 -19.96
C ASP A 210 0.09 -2.03 -19.18
N VAL A 211 -0.98 -2.29 -18.43
CA VAL A 211 -1.16 -3.54 -17.67
C VAL A 211 -1.36 -4.72 -18.61
N LEU A 212 -2.18 -4.57 -19.67
CA LEU A 212 -2.38 -5.61 -20.68
C LEU A 212 -1.06 -5.97 -21.38
N ASN A 213 -0.30 -4.96 -21.81
CA ASN A 213 1.02 -5.18 -22.45
C ASN A 213 2.03 -5.85 -21.50
N TYR A 214 1.92 -5.62 -20.20
CA TYR A 214 2.79 -6.25 -19.22
C TYR A 214 2.44 -7.71 -18.96
N ARG A 215 1.14 -8.04 -19.07
CA ARG A 215 0.64 -9.41 -18.89
C ARG A 215 0.98 -10.34 -20.07
N GLU A 216 1.06 -9.84 -21.32
CA GLU A 216 1.44 -10.60 -22.53
C GLU A 216 2.92 -11.00 -22.57
#